data_842938e318fc512ad09c17f9373130a2
#
_entry.id   842938e318fc512ad09c17f9373130a2
#
_cell.length_a   1.000
_cell.length_b   1.000
_cell.length_c   1.000
_cell.angle_alpha   90.00
_cell.angle_beta   90.00
_cell.angle_gamma   90.00
#
_symmetry.space_group_name_H-M   'P 1'
#
loop_
_entity.id
_entity.type
_entity.pdbx_description
1 polymer ?
#
loop_
_entity_poly.entity_id
_entity_poly.type
_entity_poly.pdbx_seq_one_letter_code
_entity_poly.pdbx_strand_id
1 'polypeptide(L)'
;VADEAARVAFAKNIKKILEKNKLDGIDLDFEWAETEKEYEDYSLAILKMREVLGDKYVFSVSLHPVCYKISKEAIAAVDFISYQCYGPSPVRFPMEKYCSDIQMALAYGIPKEKLVAGVPFYGVTKDGSKKTEAYFSFVQDGLITGPAQNEVTYKGDVYVFDGQNNIRAKTRYAMDQQLKGM
;
A
#
# COMPACT_ATOMS: atom_id res chain seq x y z
N VAL A 1 -1.25 20.44 2.35
CA VAL A 1 -0.42 20.71 1.12
C VAL A 1 -1.24 21.31 -0.04
N ALA A 2 -2.38 21.97 0.27
CA ALA A 2 -3.25 22.56 -0.75
C ALA A 2 -2.59 23.75 -1.50
N ASP A 3 -1.72 24.50 -0.86
CA ASP A 3 -0.99 25.60 -1.50
C ASP A 3 0.46 25.26 -1.84
N GLU A 4 1.03 25.97 -2.81
CA GLU A 4 2.37 25.71 -3.32
C GLU A 4 3.46 25.95 -2.27
N ALA A 5 3.34 26.98 -1.45
CA ALA A 5 4.34 27.29 -0.41
C ALA A 5 4.43 26.15 0.61
N ALA A 6 3.27 25.59 1.01
CA ALA A 6 3.21 24.44 1.90
C ALA A 6 3.83 23.19 1.25
N ARG A 7 3.57 22.93 -0.04
CA ARG A 7 4.19 21.81 -0.78
C ARG A 7 5.72 21.94 -0.84
N VAL A 8 6.22 23.13 -1.14
CA VAL A 8 7.67 23.41 -1.16
C VAL A 8 8.29 23.23 0.22
N ALA A 9 7.66 23.77 1.28
CA ALA A 9 8.15 23.63 2.64
C ALA A 9 8.18 22.17 3.08
N PHE A 10 7.13 21.42 2.79
CA PHE A 10 7.03 19.99 3.08
C PHE A 10 8.16 19.21 2.40
N ALA A 11 8.32 19.36 1.08
CA ALA A 11 9.34 18.66 0.32
C ALA A 11 10.77 18.97 0.80
N LYS A 12 11.06 20.25 1.11
CA LYS A 12 12.35 20.66 1.69
C LYS A 12 12.61 20.06 3.07
N ASN A 13 11.58 19.95 3.91
CA ASN A 13 11.70 19.34 5.22
C ASN A 13 11.97 17.84 5.12
N ILE A 14 11.27 17.14 4.23
CA ILE A 14 11.55 15.72 3.95
C ILE A 14 13.00 15.55 3.48
N LYS A 15 13.46 16.34 2.53
CA LYS A 15 14.86 16.27 2.06
C LYS A 15 15.87 16.42 3.21
N LYS A 16 15.65 17.38 4.11
CA LYS A 16 16.51 17.55 5.31
C LYS A 16 16.50 16.31 6.22
N ILE A 17 15.33 15.66 6.37
CA ILE A 17 15.21 14.43 7.16
C ILE A 17 16.01 13.30 6.52
N LEU A 18 15.88 13.12 5.20
CA LEU A 18 16.63 12.11 4.44
C LEU A 18 18.14 12.32 4.56
N GLU A 19 18.61 13.56 4.38
CA GLU A 19 20.04 13.92 4.50
C GLU A 19 20.56 13.70 5.91
N LYS A 20 19.85 14.20 6.92
CA LYS A 20 20.24 14.08 8.33
C LYS A 20 20.35 12.62 8.79
N ASN A 21 19.42 11.77 8.35
CA ASN A 21 19.35 10.38 8.79
C ASN A 21 20.03 9.41 7.80
N LYS A 22 20.63 9.91 6.71
CA LYS A 22 21.28 9.12 5.66
C LYS A 22 20.36 8.03 5.09
N LEU A 23 19.10 8.41 4.79
CA LEU A 23 18.11 7.52 4.22
C LEU A 23 18.21 7.51 2.69
N ASP A 24 17.86 6.39 2.08
CA ASP A 24 17.93 6.20 0.62
C ASP A 24 16.70 6.76 -0.11
N GLY A 25 15.59 6.98 0.60
CA GLY A 25 14.36 7.47 -0.01
C GLY A 25 13.21 7.62 0.97
N ILE A 26 12.03 7.84 0.39
CA ILE A 26 10.78 8.08 1.11
C ILE A 26 9.61 7.39 0.39
N ASP A 27 8.71 6.81 1.14
CA ASP A 27 7.36 6.47 0.71
C ASP A 27 6.39 7.52 1.25
N LEU A 28 5.54 8.07 0.40
CA LEU A 28 4.51 9.03 0.77
C LEU A 28 3.17 8.32 0.84
N ASP A 29 2.66 8.13 2.05
CA ASP A 29 1.36 7.54 2.33
C ASP A 29 0.38 8.63 2.76
N PHE A 30 -0.66 8.84 1.95
CA PHE A 30 -1.73 9.81 2.22
C PHE A 30 -3.09 9.11 2.24
N GLU A 31 -3.62 8.97 3.41
CA GLU A 31 -4.92 8.34 3.65
C GLU A 31 -5.93 9.40 4.15
N TRP A 32 -6.87 9.91 3.38
CA TRP A 32 -7.25 9.55 2.00
C TRP A 32 -7.57 10.80 1.20
N ALA A 33 -7.37 10.79 -0.13
CA ALA A 33 -8.00 11.73 -1.03
C ALA A 33 -9.40 11.21 -1.37
N GLU A 34 -10.44 12.04 -1.20
CA GLU A 34 -11.83 11.68 -1.43
C GLU A 34 -12.44 12.46 -2.61
N THR A 35 -11.96 13.68 -2.82
CA THR A 35 -12.46 14.60 -3.86
C THR A 35 -11.46 14.74 -5.01
N GLU A 36 -11.95 15.15 -6.19
CA GLU A 36 -11.08 15.45 -7.35
C GLU A 36 -10.01 16.49 -7.00
N LYS A 37 -10.39 17.53 -6.23
CA LYS A 37 -9.45 18.57 -5.77
C LYS A 37 -8.35 18.00 -4.88
N GLU A 38 -8.64 17.07 -4.00
CA GLU A 38 -7.63 16.43 -3.14
C GLU A 38 -6.70 15.53 -3.94
N TYR A 39 -7.19 14.81 -4.97
CA TYR A 39 -6.34 14.06 -5.89
C TYR A 39 -5.43 14.97 -6.72
N GLU A 40 -5.94 16.14 -7.15
CA GLU A 40 -5.13 17.15 -7.82
C GLU A 40 -4.03 17.67 -6.88
N ASP A 41 -4.39 18.09 -5.66
CA ASP A 41 -3.45 18.61 -4.67
C ASP A 41 -2.41 17.56 -4.24
N TYR A 42 -2.81 16.30 -4.12
CA TYR A 42 -1.90 15.19 -3.83
C TYR A 42 -0.94 14.96 -5.00
N SER A 43 -1.45 14.98 -6.23
CA SER A 43 -0.61 14.85 -7.43
C SER A 43 0.41 15.98 -7.54
N LEU A 44 -0.01 17.24 -7.27
CA LEU A 44 0.90 18.38 -7.23
C LEU A 44 1.95 18.27 -6.11
N ALA A 45 1.59 17.70 -4.97
CA ALA A 45 2.54 17.43 -3.89
C ALA A 45 3.59 16.40 -4.30
N ILE A 46 3.18 15.32 -4.98
CA ILE A 46 4.09 14.31 -5.54
C ILE A 46 5.08 14.94 -6.53
N LEU A 47 4.57 15.75 -7.46
CA LEU A 47 5.42 16.44 -8.45
C LEU A 47 6.42 17.37 -7.77
N LYS A 48 5.99 18.15 -6.78
CA LYS A 48 6.88 19.04 -6.01
C LYS A 48 7.90 18.27 -5.19
N MET A 49 7.53 17.13 -4.63
CA MET A 49 8.46 16.23 -3.94
C MET A 49 9.56 15.75 -4.88
N ARG A 50 9.23 15.24 -6.08
CA ARG A 50 10.23 14.80 -7.06
C ARG A 50 11.13 15.95 -7.49
N GLU A 51 10.57 17.14 -7.74
CA GLU A 51 11.36 18.34 -8.11
C GLU A 51 12.43 18.67 -7.05
N VAL A 52 12.06 18.62 -5.77
CA VAL A 52 12.99 18.98 -4.67
C VAL A 52 13.96 17.87 -4.32
N LEU A 53 13.53 16.60 -4.38
CA LEU A 53 14.38 15.44 -4.08
C LEU A 53 15.35 15.15 -5.22
N GLY A 54 14.98 15.43 -6.47
CA GLY A 54 15.72 15.02 -7.66
C GLY A 54 15.75 13.50 -7.80
N ASP A 55 16.69 12.99 -8.58
CA ASP A 55 16.84 11.55 -8.88
C ASP A 55 17.75 10.83 -7.87
N LYS A 56 18.26 11.55 -6.88
CA LYS A 56 19.17 10.98 -5.88
C LYS A 56 18.45 10.00 -4.94
N TYR A 57 17.18 10.28 -4.62
CA TYR A 57 16.43 9.53 -3.62
C TYR A 57 15.35 8.68 -4.27
N VAL A 58 15.19 7.46 -3.80
CA VAL A 58 14.03 6.64 -4.12
C VAL A 58 12.77 7.33 -3.58
N PHE A 59 11.79 7.51 -4.44
CA PHE A 59 10.52 8.12 -4.06
C PHE A 59 9.36 7.25 -4.51
N SER A 60 8.64 6.70 -3.57
CA SER A 60 7.42 5.93 -3.80
C SER A 60 6.20 6.59 -3.17
N VAL A 61 5.04 6.13 -3.55
CA VAL A 61 3.78 6.49 -2.91
C VAL A 61 2.99 5.24 -2.57
N SER A 62 2.35 5.24 -1.42
CA SER A 62 1.37 4.23 -1.06
C SER A 62 -0.02 4.65 -1.55
N LEU A 63 -0.67 3.81 -2.34
CA LEU A 63 -2.04 3.99 -2.81
C LEU A 63 -2.90 2.80 -2.38
N HIS A 64 -4.20 3.05 -2.26
CA HIS A 64 -5.17 2.01 -1.88
C HIS A 64 -6.27 1.90 -2.95
N PRO A 65 -6.89 0.73 -3.14
CA PRO A 65 -7.99 0.56 -4.10
C PRO A 65 -9.17 1.53 -3.96
N VAL A 66 -9.29 2.22 -2.84
CA VAL A 66 -10.28 3.30 -2.66
C VAL A 66 -9.68 4.70 -2.84
N CYS A 67 -8.34 4.82 -2.94
CA CYS A 67 -7.65 6.09 -3.11
C CYS A 67 -6.40 5.92 -4.00
N TYR A 68 -6.57 5.96 -5.33
CA TYR A 68 -5.48 5.69 -6.29
C TYR A 68 -5.44 6.64 -7.50
N LYS A 69 -6.38 7.58 -7.59
CA LYS A 69 -6.59 8.40 -8.80
C LYS A 69 -5.64 9.61 -8.90
N ILE A 70 -4.36 9.42 -8.62
CA ILE A 70 -3.35 10.46 -8.87
C ILE A 70 -3.12 10.67 -10.37
N SER A 71 -2.59 11.84 -10.76
CA SER A 71 -2.38 12.17 -12.18
C SER A 71 -1.33 11.26 -12.85
N LYS A 72 -1.37 11.18 -14.18
CA LYS A 72 -0.39 10.42 -14.96
C LYS A 72 1.03 10.96 -14.76
N GLU A 73 1.18 12.27 -14.62
CA GLU A 73 2.45 12.94 -14.36
C GLU A 73 2.99 12.54 -12.97
N ALA A 74 2.10 12.46 -11.95
CA ALA A 74 2.48 11.99 -10.62
C ALA A 74 2.89 10.50 -10.64
N ILE A 75 2.15 9.64 -11.38
CA ILE A 75 2.55 8.25 -11.61
C ILE A 75 3.92 8.16 -12.27
N ALA A 76 4.20 9.01 -13.26
CA ALA A 76 5.49 9.05 -13.94
C ALA A 76 6.63 9.49 -13.00
N ALA A 77 6.36 10.43 -12.09
CA ALA A 77 7.34 11.05 -11.20
C ALA A 77 7.84 10.13 -10.07
N VAL A 78 7.12 9.07 -9.69
CA VAL A 78 7.54 8.14 -8.64
C VAL A 78 8.30 6.94 -9.21
N ASP A 79 9.17 6.33 -8.41
CA ASP A 79 9.94 5.14 -8.81
C ASP A 79 9.09 3.87 -8.78
N PHE A 80 8.17 3.79 -7.81
CA PHE A 80 7.16 2.74 -7.74
C PHE A 80 5.96 3.17 -6.90
N ILE A 81 4.92 2.38 -6.96
CA ILE A 81 3.67 2.57 -6.23
C ILE A 81 3.45 1.32 -5.36
N SER A 82 3.43 1.51 -4.05
CA SER A 82 3.03 0.50 -3.08
C SER A 82 1.50 0.46 -3.03
N TYR A 83 0.89 -0.55 -3.63
CA TYR A 83 -0.56 -0.65 -3.73
C TYR A 83 -1.12 -1.54 -2.63
N GLN A 84 -1.81 -0.95 -1.67
CA GLN A 84 -2.28 -1.60 -0.45
C GLN A 84 -3.54 -2.44 -0.74
N CYS A 85 -3.37 -3.66 -1.32
CA CYS A 85 -4.47 -4.59 -1.59
C CYS A 85 -5.02 -5.24 -0.31
N TYR A 86 -5.09 -4.49 0.78
CA TYR A 86 -5.53 -4.92 2.10
C TYR A 86 -6.30 -3.81 2.82
N GLY A 87 -6.71 -4.03 4.05
CA GLY A 87 -7.42 -3.04 4.86
C GLY A 87 -8.11 -3.71 6.06
N PRO A 88 -8.74 -2.93 6.94
CA PRO A 88 -9.34 -3.42 8.19
C PRO A 88 -10.71 -4.09 7.95
N SER A 89 -10.87 -4.82 6.83
CA SER A 89 -12.11 -5.51 6.49
C SER A 89 -11.82 -6.90 5.94
N PRO A 90 -12.53 -7.96 6.40
CA PRO A 90 -12.32 -9.32 5.94
C PRO A 90 -12.57 -9.51 4.43
N VAL A 91 -13.35 -8.63 3.80
CA VAL A 91 -13.60 -8.66 2.33
C VAL A 91 -12.36 -8.37 1.49
N ARG A 92 -11.26 -7.90 2.09
CA ARG A 92 -10.01 -7.59 1.40
C ARG A 92 -9.08 -8.81 1.24
N PHE A 93 -9.31 -9.91 1.98
CA PHE A 93 -8.42 -11.08 2.00
C PHE A 93 -8.63 -12.06 0.83
N PRO A 94 -9.85 -12.27 0.27
CA PRO A 94 -10.03 -13.21 -0.83
C PRO A 94 -9.14 -12.91 -2.03
N MET A 95 -8.68 -13.99 -2.70
CA MET A 95 -7.82 -13.90 -3.89
C MET A 95 -8.49 -13.12 -5.02
N GLU A 96 -9.80 -13.30 -5.21
CA GLU A 96 -10.59 -12.58 -6.22
C GLU A 96 -10.54 -11.06 -6.00
N LYS A 97 -10.59 -10.62 -4.74
CA LYS A 97 -10.50 -9.20 -4.41
C LYS A 97 -9.10 -8.65 -4.70
N TYR A 98 -8.06 -9.38 -4.32
CA TYR A 98 -6.68 -9.03 -4.62
C TYR A 98 -6.45 -8.90 -6.14
N CYS A 99 -6.89 -9.88 -6.93
CA CYS A 99 -6.79 -9.82 -8.38
C CYS A 99 -7.54 -8.62 -8.96
N SER A 100 -8.79 -8.38 -8.51
CA SER A 100 -9.60 -7.27 -9.02
C SER A 100 -9.00 -5.91 -8.68
N ASP A 101 -8.41 -5.74 -7.51
CA ASP A 101 -7.74 -4.50 -7.10
C ASP A 101 -6.52 -4.20 -7.99
N ILE A 102 -5.71 -5.22 -8.29
CA ILE A 102 -4.57 -5.08 -9.22
C ILE A 102 -5.04 -4.74 -10.62
N GLN A 103 -6.05 -5.45 -11.16
CA GLN A 103 -6.59 -5.16 -12.48
C GLN A 103 -7.17 -3.74 -12.57
N MET A 104 -7.79 -3.24 -11.52
CA MET A 104 -8.29 -1.87 -11.44
C MET A 104 -7.14 -0.85 -11.52
N ALA A 105 -6.04 -1.06 -10.82
CA ALA A 105 -4.86 -0.20 -10.88
C ALA A 105 -4.24 -0.18 -12.30
N LEU A 106 -4.09 -1.35 -12.93
CA LEU A 106 -3.57 -1.47 -14.29
C LEU A 106 -4.50 -0.80 -15.32
N ALA A 107 -5.81 -1.00 -15.20
CA ALA A 107 -6.81 -0.39 -16.07
C ALA A 107 -6.86 1.14 -15.94
N TYR A 108 -6.54 1.68 -14.75
CA TYR A 108 -6.41 3.12 -14.54
C TYR A 108 -5.20 3.71 -15.26
N GLY A 109 -4.18 2.89 -15.54
CA GLY A 109 -2.96 3.30 -16.22
C GLY A 109 -1.72 3.34 -15.33
N ILE A 110 -1.75 2.72 -14.14
CA ILE A 110 -0.53 2.48 -13.37
C ILE A 110 0.28 1.39 -14.09
N PRO A 111 1.52 1.68 -14.54
CA PRO A 111 2.33 0.70 -15.23
C PRO A 111 2.70 -0.47 -14.32
N LYS A 112 2.63 -1.70 -14.82
CA LYS A 112 3.00 -2.90 -14.06
C LYS A 112 4.45 -2.84 -13.53
N GLU A 113 5.34 -2.19 -14.27
CA GLU A 113 6.75 -1.96 -13.91
C GLU A 113 6.95 -1.03 -12.72
N LYS A 114 5.88 -0.34 -12.31
CA LYS A 114 5.86 0.53 -11.12
C LYS A 114 4.98 -0.01 -10.00
N LEU A 115 4.14 -1.02 -10.25
CA LEU A 115 3.16 -1.52 -9.29
C LEU A 115 3.77 -2.59 -8.38
N VAL A 116 3.79 -2.32 -7.07
CA VAL A 116 4.15 -3.27 -6.01
C VAL A 116 2.87 -3.61 -5.23
N ALA A 117 2.45 -4.87 -5.26
CA ALA A 117 1.20 -5.30 -4.65
C ALA A 117 1.39 -5.64 -3.16
N GLY A 118 0.75 -4.89 -2.28
CA GLY A 118 0.84 -5.08 -0.84
C GLY A 118 -0.05 -6.19 -0.32
N VAL A 119 0.41 -6.89 0.72
CA VAL A 119 -0.33 -7.89 1.48
C VAL A 119 -0.20 -7.63 2.98
N PRO A 120 -1.22 -7.96 3.80
CA PRO A 120 -1.16 -7.72 5.23
C PRO A 120 -0.49 -8.88 5.97
N PHE A 121 0.25 -8.56 7.03
CA PHE A 121 0.73 -9.54 8.02
C PHE A 121 -0.04 -9.43 9.34
N TYR A 122 -1.34 -9.20 9.24
CA TYR A 122 -2.27 -9.15 10.36
C TYR A 122 -3.59 -9.85 10.00
N GLY A 123 -4.36 -10.22 11.01
CA GLY A 123 -5.77 -10.63 10.84
C GLY A 123 -6.72 -9.51 11.21
N VAL A 124 -7.93 -9.56 10.67
CA VAL A 124 -9.06 -8.70 11.04
C VAL A 124 -10.22 -9.51 11.52
N THR A 125 -11.03 -8.94 12.41
CA THR A 125 -12.22 -9.62 12.92
C THR A 125 -13.24 -9.88 11.82
N LYS A 126 -13.77 -11.10 11.82
CA LYS A 126 -14.76 -11.57 10.83
C LYS A 126 -16.12 -10.89 10.96
N ASP A 127 -16.45 -10.42 12.15
CA ASP A 127 -17.73 -9.78 12.49
C ASP A 127 -17.87 -8.34 11.98
N GLY A 128 -16.84 -7.80 11.34
CA GLY A 128 -16.83 -6.43 10.83
C GLY A 128 -16.50 -5.34 11.86
N SER A 129 -16.16 -5.71 13.11
CA SER A 129 -15.75 -4.74 14.16
C SER A 129 -14.42 -4.06 13.88
N LYS A 130 -13.73 -4.48 12.82
CA LYS A 130 -12.45 -3.90 12.33
C LYS A 130 -11.30 -3.97 13.33
N LYS A 131 -11.38 -4.82 14.37
CA LYS A 131 -10.22 -5.07 15.21
C LYS A 131 -9.15 -5.79 14.39
N THR A 132 -7.90 -5.46 14.63
CA THR A 132 -6.74 -6.10 13.98
C THR A 132 -5.85 -6.75 15.03
N GLU A 133 -5.19 -7.85 14.64
CA GLU A 133 -4.17 -8.49 15.45
C GLU A 133 -3.03 -8.97 14.55
N ALA A 134 -1.78 -8.80 14.97
CA ALA A 134 -0.64 -9.23 14.20
C ALA A 134 -0.65 -10.75 13.96
N TYR A 135 -0.35 -11.20 12.75
CA TYR A 135 -0.21 -12.63 12.45
C TYR A 135 0.81 -13.31 13.37
N PHE A 136 1.85 -12.58 13.75
CA PHE A 136 2.87 -13.03 14.70
C PHE A 136 2.26 -13.47 16.04
N SER A 137 1.25 -12.79 16.57
CA SER A 137 0.59 -13.17 17.83
C SER A 137 -0.05 -14.56 17.73
N PHE A 138 -0.67 -14.86 16.59
CA PHE A 138 -1.29 -16.19 16.36
C PHE A 138 -0.23 -17.29 16.29
N VAL A 139 0.93 -17.00 15.68
CA VAL A 139 2.06 -17.94 15.61
C VAL A 139 2.67 -18.15 17.00
N GLN A 140 2.92 -17.06 17.73
CA GLN A 140 3.53 -17.11 19.07
C GLN A 140 2.69 -17.93 20.06
N ASP A 141 1.37 -17.80 19.99
CA ASP A 141 0.45 -18.54 20.87
C ASP A 141 0.12 -19.95 20.35
N GLY A 142 0.82 -20.42 19.30
CA GLY A 142 0.68 -21.79 18.77
C GLY A 142 -0.66 -22.08 18.08
N LEU A 143 -1.37 -21.05 17.65
CA LEU A 143 -2.72 -21.18 17.07
C LEU A 143 -2.70 -21.48 15.57
N ILE A 144 -1.54 -21.32 14.91
CA ILE A 144 -1.38 -21.63 13.50
C ILE A 144 -0.92 -23.07 13.33
N THR A 145 -1.80 -23.92 12.80
CA THR A 145 -1.61 -25.36 12.70
C THR A 145 -1.14 -25.83 11.31
N GLY A 146 -1.18 -24.95 10.31
CA GLY A 146 -0.72 -25.29 8.96
C GLY A 146 -0.83 -24.15 7.95
N PRO A 147 -0.19 -24.33 6.78
CA PRO A 147 -0.04 -23.27 5.78
C PRO A 147 -1.34 -22.87 5.06
N ALA A 148 -2.38 -23.70 5.14
CA ALA A 148 -3.68 -23.44 4.52
C ALA A 148 -4.66 -22.70 5.45
N GLN A 149 -4.29 -22.48 6.71
CA GLN A 149 -5.14 -21.81 7.68
C GLN A 149 -5.23 -20.32 7.38
N ASN A 150 -6.45 -19.80 7.27
CA ASN A 150 -6.76 -18.40 6.99
C ASN A 150 -7.72 -17.81 8.04
N GLU A 151 -8.01 -18.52 9.10
CA GLU A 151 -8.93 -18.12 10.16
C GLU A 151 -8.47 -18.68 11.50
N VAL A 152 -8.66 -17.93 12.58
CA VAL A 152 -8.33 -18.34 13.94
C VAL A 152 -9.27 -17.67 14.93
N THR A 153 -9.60 -18.39 16.02
CA THR A 153 -10.24 -17.77 17.19
C THR A 153 -9.14 -17.34 18.16
N TYR A 154 -9.13 -16.05 18.50
CA TYR A 154 -8.13 -15.44 19.37
C TYR A 154 -8.79 -14.45 20.33
N LYS A 155 -8.60 -14.64 21.64
CA LYS A 155 -9.16 -13.79 22.71
C LYS A 155 -10.69 -13.58 22.59
N GLY A 156 -11.41 -14.59 22.12
CA GLY A 156 -12.87 -14.56 21.97
C GLY A 156 -13.40 -14.02 20.66
N ASP A 157 -12.56 -13.44 19.81
CA ASP A 157 -12.92 -12.97 18.45
C ASP A 157 -12.41 -13.95 17.37
N VAL A 158 -13.11 -14.02 16.26
CA VAL A 158 -12.67 -14.78 15.07
C VAL A 158 -11.97 -13.82 14.12
N TYR A 159 -10.70 -14.11 13.79
CA TYR A 159 -9.88 -13.35 12.88
C TYR A 159 -9.70 -14.07 11.56
N VAL A 160 -9.78 -13.33 10.46
CA VAL A 160 -9.44 -13.77 9.10
C VAL A 160 -8.12 -13.12 8.70
N PHE A 161 -7.24 -13.87 8.04
CA PHE A 161 -5.91 -13.42 7.62
C PHE A 161 -5.46 -14.14 6.34
N ASP A 162 -4.39 -13.65 5.73
CA ASP A 162 -3.70 -14.37 4.66
C ASP A 162 -2.71 -15.38 5.25
N GLY A 163 -3.08 -16.66 5.25
CA GLY A 163 -2.16 -17.73 5.59
C GLY A 163 -1.10 -17.94 4.49
N GLN A 164 -0.13 -18.80 4.79
CA GLN A 164 1.05 -18.98 3.92
C GLN A 164 0.68 -19.37 2.47
N ASN A 165 -0.34 -20.21 2.28
CA ASN A 165 -0.78 -20.62 0.95
C ASN A 165 -1.42 -19.45 0.18
N ASN A 166 -2.18 -18.57 0.86
CA ASN A 166 -2.74 -17.37 0.24
C ASN A 166 -1.63 -16.40 -0.17
N ILE A 167 -0.67 -16.14 0.72
CA ILE A 167 0.49 -15.29 0.40
C ILE A 167 1.23 -15.85 -0.80
N ARG A 168 1.48 -17.17 -0.84
CA ARG A 168 2.14 -17.82 -1.99
C ARG A 168 1.34 -17.65 -3.28
N ALA A 169 0.01 -17.80 -3.24
CA ALA A 169 -0.84 -17.63 -4.41
C ALA A 169 -0.84 -16.18 -4.90
N LYS A 170 -0.94 -15.21 -3.99
CA LYS A 170 -0.86 -13.77 -4.31
C LYS A 170 0.49 -13.38 -4.90
N THR A 171 1.59 -13.92 -4.33
CA THR A 171 2.95 -13.72 -4.88
C THR A 171 3.05 -14.26 -6.29
N ARG A 172 2.57 -15.48 -6.54
CA ARG A 172 2.60 -16.07 -7.89
C ARG A 172 1.80 -15.24 -8.88
N TYR A 173 0.61 -14.79 -8.50
CA TYR A 173 -0.19 -13.90 -9.34
C TYR A 173 0.55 -12.60 -9.69
N ALA A 174 1.20 -11.95 -8.71
CA ALA A 174 1.98 -10.75 -8.98
C ALA A 174 3.13 -11.02 -9.96
N MET A 175 3.82 -12.14 -9.82
CA MET A 175 4.87 -12.59 -10.77
C MET A 175 4.30 -12.85 -12.18
N ASP A 176 3.18 -13.57 -12.27
CA ASP A 176 2.53 -13.90 -13.55
C ASP A 176 2.05 -12.65 -14.29
N GLN A 177 1.60 -11.62 -13.55
CA GLN A 177 1.27 -10.30 -14.09
C GLN A 177 2.53 -9.45 -14.41
N GLN A 178 3.72 -9.92 -14.06
CA GLN A 178 4.98 -9.19 -14.24
C GLN A 178 4.98 -7.84 -13.51
N LEU A 179 4.39 -7.77 -12.33
CA LEU A 179 4.43 -6.57 -11.50
C LEU A 179 5.87 -6.28 -11.04
N LYS A 180 6.13 -5.03 -10.65
CA LYS A 180 7.44 -4.63 -10.10
C LYS A 180 7.81 -5.44 -8.86
N GLY A 181 6.82 -5.83 -8.06
CA GLY A 181 7.04 -6.61 -6.85
C GLY A 181 5.79 -6.89 -6.04
N MET A 182 6.02 -7.42 -4.85
CA MET A 182 5.03 -7.66 -3.81
C MET A 182 5.62 -7.32 -2.45
#